data_a769972c9e224a3e0a2ef89da50eeee6
#
_entry.id   a769972c9e224a3e0a2ef89da50eeee6
#
_cell.length_a   1.000
_cell.length_b   1.000
_cell.length_c   1.000
_cell.angle_alpha   90.00
_cell.angle_beta   90.00
_cell.angle_gamma   90.00
#
_symmetry.space_group_name_H-M   'P 1'
#
loop_
_entity.id
_entity.type
_entity.pdbx_description
1 polymer ?
#
loop_
_entity_poly.entity_id
_entity_poly.type
_entity_poly.pdbx_seq_one_letter_code
_entity_poly.pdbx_strand_id
1 'polypeptide(L)'
;MVTDIRITQDKNDLLSCLQLRRTVFIEEQNVPEYEEVDGDDPNCEHVLLTIDETPVGAARLKYYDNFIKVQRVCVLEGYRGQGIGSNIINFIINYVKENGIRQSVRLGSQTHALEFYKRLGFIEFGDEYLDAGILHKDMAYQIK
;
A
#
# COMPACT_ATOMS: atom_id res chain seq x y z
N MET A 1 -2.61 22.53 -8.32
CA MET A 1 -1.96 21.24 -8.08
C MET A 1 -2.92 20.13 -8.46
N VAL A 2 -2.46 19.20 -9.28
CA VAL A 2 -3.30 18.10 -9.78
C VAL A 2 -2.82 16.79 -9.19
N THR A 3 -3.71 16.14 -8.42
CA THR A 3 -3.45 14.83 -7.84
C THR A 3 -4.18 13.78 -8.66
N ASP A 4 -3.48 12.74 -9.08
CA ASP A 4 -4.06 11.60 -9.77
C ASP A 4 -3.74 10.32 -9.02
N ILE A 5 -4.74 9.46 -8.86
CA ILE A 5 -4.56 8.13 -8.27
C ILE A 5 -5.18 7.14 -9.23
N ARG A 6 -4.42 6.08 -9.58
CA ARG A 6 -4.93 5.06 -10.50
C ARG A 6 -4.39 3.69 -10.17
N ILE A 7 -5.20 2.68 -10.50
CA ILE A 7 -4.75 1.29 -10.55
C ILE A 7 -4.23 1.08 -11.96
N THR A 8 -3.05 0.49 -12.08
CA THR A 8 -2.37 0.43 -13.35
C THR A 8 -1.62 -0.88 -13.55
N GLN A 9 -1.51 -1.30 -14.80
CA GLN A 9 -0.61 -2.36 -15.22
C GLN A 9 0.33 -1.83 -16.31
N ASP A 10 0.32 -0.53 -16.54
CA ASP A 10 1.22 0.12 -17.48
C ASP A 10 2.66 -0.05 -17.01
N LYS A 11 3.55 -0.38 -17.95
CA LYS A 11 4.94 -0.68 -17.63
C LYS A 11 5.68 0.51 -17.03
N ASN A 12 5.44 1.71 -17.56
CA ASN A 12 6.10 2.92 -17.04
C ASN A 12 5.61 3.27 -15.64
N ASP A 13 4.30 3.10 -15.39
CA ASP A 13 3.74 3.33 -14.06
C ASP A 13 4.30 2.32 -13.06
N LEU A 14 4.46 1.06 -13.47
CA LEU A 14 5.07 0.04 -12.61
C LEU A 14 6.51 0.41 -12.27
N LEU A 15 7.29 0.89 -13.23
CA LEU A 15 8.66 1.33 -12.97
C LEU A 15 8.67 2.47 -11.95
N SER A 16 7.71 3.40 -12.02
CA SER A 16 7.57 4.49 -11.05
C SER A 16 7.26 3.94 -9.66
N CYS A 17 6.34 2.96 -9.56
CA CYS A 17 6.03 2.29 -8.29
C CYS A 17 7.27 1.62 -7.70
N LEU A 18 8.02 0.89 -8.52
CA LEU A 18 9.23 0.20 -8.06
C LEU A 18 10.30 1.18 -7.58
N GLN A 19 10.44 2.32 -8.25
CA GLN A 19 11.40 3.34 -7.82
C GLN A 19 11.00 3.97 -6.49
N LEU A 20 9.71 4.25 -6.30
CA LEU A 20 9.19 4.75 -5.02
C LEU A 20 9.47 3.75 -3.89
N ARG A 21 9.22 2.48 -4.14
CA ARG A 21 9.44 1.41 -3.16
C ARG A 21 10.91 1.27 -2.81
N ARG A 22 11.81 1.38 -3.79
CA ARG A 22 13.24 1.35 -3.55
C ARG A 22 13.66 2.49 -2.63
N THR A 23 13.20 3.69 -2.93
CA THR A 23 13.52 4.88 -2.13
C THR A 23 13.06 4.73 -0.69
N VAL A 24 11.80 4.30 -0.48
CA VAL A 24 11.20 4.23 0.85
C VAL A 24 11.65 2.99 1.63
N PHE A 25 11.60 1.82 1.01
CA PHE A 25 11.84 0.57 1.76
C PHE A 25 13.31 0.18 1.80
N ILE A 26 14.02 0.28 0.69
CA ILE A 26 15.43 -0.14 0.64
C ILE A 26 16.34 0.96 1.17
N GLU A 27 16.23 2.16 0.63
CA GLU A 27 17.15 3.26 0.96
C GLU A 27 16.84 3.90 2.32
N GLU A 28 15.56 4.15 2.61
CA GLU A 28 15.17 4.81 3.87
C GLU A 28 15.05 3.84 5.04
N GLN A 29 14.35 2.70 4.85
CA GLN A 29 14.06 1.75 5.93
C GLN A 29 15.07 0.60 6.02
N ASN A 30 16.04 0.55 5.13
CA ASN A 30 17.10 -0.48 5.11
C ASN A 30 16.56 -1.91 4.94
N VAL A 31 15.44 -2.08 4.26
CA VAL A 31 14.93 -3.40 3.90
C VAL A 31 15.87 -4.00 2.85
N PRO A 32 16.33 -5.25 3.03
CA PRO A 32 17.18 -5.90 2.02
C PRO A 32 16.44 -5.99 0.67
N GLU A 33 17.17 -5.77 -0.41
CA GLU A 33 16.58 -5.80 -1.75
C GLU A 33 15.89 -7.14 -2.02
N TYR A 34 16.48 -8.26 -1.59
CA TYR A 34 15.90 -9.58 -1.83
C TYR A 34 14.58 -9.81 -1.10
N GLU A 35 14.28 -9.03 -0.05
CA GLU A 35 12.99 -9.10 0.65
C GLU A 35 11.97 -8.16 0.02
N GLU A 36 12.38 -6.97 -0.43
CA GLU A 36 11.47 -6.02 -1.07
C GLU A 36 11.06 -6.50 -2.46
N VAL A 37 12.01 -6.99 -3.25
CA VAL A 37 11.76 -7.53 -4.59
C VAL A 37 11.52 -9.04 -4.44
N ASP A 38 10.26 -9.40 -4.23
CA ASP A 38 9.85 -10.78 -3.91
C ASP A 38 9.39 -11.60 -5.13
N GLY A 39 9.45 -11.03 -6.33
CA GLY A 39 9.03 -11.71 -7.55
C GLY A 39 7.53 -11.77 -7.76
N ASP A 40 6.73 -11.18 -6.88
CA ASP A 40 5.28 -11.26 -6.91
C ASP A 40 4.62 -10.13 -7.72
N ASP A 41 5.38 -9.11 -8.12
CA ASP A 41 4.83 -7.95 -8.80
C ASP A 41 4.03 -8.27 -10.06
N PRO A 42 4.43 -9.22 -10.90
CA PRO A 42 3.63 -9.57 -12.08
C PRO A 42 2.25 -10.15 -11.76
N ASN A 43 2.06 -10.67 -10.54
CA ASN A 43 0.81 -11.29 -10.09
C ASN A 43 -0.09 -10.31 -9.35
N CYS A 44 0.30 -9.04 -9.25
CA CYS A 44 -0.40 -8.04 -8.47
C CYS A 44 -0.85 -6.88 -9.34
N GLU A 45 -1.83 -6.12 -8.85
CA GLU A 45 -2.13 -4.81 -9.39
C GLU A 45 -1.38 -3.75 -8.60
N HIS A 46 -1.15 -2.60 -9.21
CA HIS A 46 -0.38 -1.52 -8.60
C HIS A 46 -1.17 -0.23 -8.60
N VAL A 47 -1.06 0.51 -7.50
CA VAL A 47 -1.68 1.83 -7.36
C VAL A 47 -0.55 2.86 -7.39
N LEU A 48 -0.73 3.88 -8.23
CA LEU A 48 0.23 4.99 -8.34
C LEU A 48 -0.50 6.29 -8.07
N LEU A 49 0.05 7.10 -7.17
CA LEU A 49 -0.41 8.47 -6.92
C LEU A 49 0.65 9.43 -7.42
N THR A 50 0.22 10.36 -8.26
CA THR A 50 1.09 11.43 -8.76
C THR A 50 0.53 12.78 -8.36
N ILE A 51 1.42 13.75 -8.17
CA ILE A 51 1.07 15.16 -8.00
C ILE A 51 1.77 15.94 -9.11
N ASP A 52 0.97 16.61 -9.95
CA ASP A 52 1.48 17.31 -11.14
C ASP A 52 2.41 16.38 -11.95
N GLU A 53 1.95 15.15 -12.18
CA GLU A 53 2.63 14.10 -12.92
C GLU A 53 3.88 13.51 -12.23
N THR A 54 4.25 14.02 -11.05
CA THR A 54 5.38 13.47 -10.29
C THR A 54 4.91 12.32 -9.40
N PRO A 55 5.49 11.11 -9.52
CA PRO A 55 5.16 9.99 -8.64
C PRO A 55 5.55 10.29 -7.19
N VAL A 56 4.60 10.18 -6.27
CA VAL A 56 4.85 10.46 -4.85
C VAL A 56 4.37 9.37 -3.91
N GLY A 57 3.49 8.48 -4.35
CA GLY A 57 2.99 7.40 -3.50
C GLY A 57 2.58 6.19 -4.32
N ALA A 58 2.60 5.02 -3.67
CA ALA A 58 2.28 3.77 -4.33
C ALA A 58 1.72 2.75 -3.35
N ALA A 59 1.09 1.71 -3.89
CA ALA A 59 0.67 0.53 -3.15
C ALA A 59 0.60 -0.64 -4.11
N ARG A 60 0.64 -1.86 -3.57
CA ARG A 60 0.48 -3.09 -4.35
C ARG A 60 -0.73 -3.84 -3.83
N LEU A 61 -1.55 -4.39 -4.73
CA LEU A 61 -2.75 -5.15 -4.40
C LEU A 61 -2.57 -6.60 -4.82
N LYS A 62 -2.69 -7.51 -3.86
CA LYS A 62 -2.69 -8.95 -4.13
C LYS A 62 -4.08 -9.50 -3.83
N TYR A 63 -4.63 -10.24 -4.79
CA TYR A 63 -5.99 -10.76 -4.70
C TYR A 63 -6.01 -12.16 -4.12
N TYR A 64 -6.82 -12.35 -3.07
CA TYR A 64 -7.15 -13.65 -2.49
C TYR A 64 -8.66 -13.89 -2.69
N ASP A 65 -9.13 -15.08 -2.35
CA ASP A 65 -10.54 -15.44 -2.62
C ASP A 65 -11.53 -14.50 -1.96
N ASN A 66 -11.33 -14.15 -0.69
CA ASN A 66 -12.29 -13.36 0.09
C ASN A 66 -11.82 -11.93 0.40
N PHE A 67 -10.56 -11.61 0.14
CA PHE A 67 -10.01 -10.31 0.48
C PHE A 67 -8.93 -9.88 -0.50
N ILE A 68 -8.68 -8.58 -0.50
CA ILE A 68 -7.52 -8.01 -1.19
C ILE A 68 -6.51 -7.63 -0.12
N LYS A 69 -5.26 -8.03 -0.30
CA LYS A 69 -4.18 -7.63 0.60
C LYS A 69 -3.44 -6.45 0.00
N VAL A 70 -3.40 -5.36 0.76
CA VAL A 70 -2.64 -4.15 0.39
C VAL A 70 -1.23 -4.32 0.92
N GLN A 71 -0.26 -4.15 0.05
CA GLN A 71 1.16 -4.32 0.36
C GLN A 71 1.93 -3.13 -0.20
N ARG A 72 3.13 -2.92 0.33
CA ARG A 72 4.07 -1.92 -0.22
C ARG A 72 3.47 -0.52 -0.29
N VAL A 73 2.70 -0.13 0.72
CA VAL A 73 2.19 1.24 0.82
C VAL A 73 3.35 2.17 1.15
N CYS A 74 3.58 3.14 0.30
CA CYS A 74 4.67 4.09 0.55
C CYS A 74 4.33 5.48 0.04
N VAL A 75 4.89 6.48 0.72
CA VAL A 75 4.81 7.89 0.36
C VAL A 75 6.20 8.47 0.53
N LEU A 76 6.67 9.26 -0.45
CA LEU A 76 7.96 9.92 -0.37
C LEU A 76 8.01 10.83 0.86
N GLU A 77 9.16 10.86 1.53
CA GLU A 77 9.34 11.58 2.79
C GLU A 77 8.89 13.05 2.71
N GLY A 78 9.27 13.75 1.65
CA GLY A 78 8.90 15.15 1.48
C GLY A 78 7.42 15.43 1.30
N TYR A 79 6.60 14.40 1.09
CA TYR A 79 5.16 14.52 0.87
C TYR A 79 4.33 13.95 2.03
N ARG A 80 4.96 13.47 3.09
CA ARG A 80 4.26 12.91 4.25
C ARG A 80 3.58 14.02 5.06
N GLY A 81 2.52 13.65 5.80
CA GLY A 81 1.77 14.59 6.61
C GLY A 81 0.79 15.43 5.81
N GLN A 82 0.53 15.10 4.54
CA GLN A 82 -0.37 15.82 3.65
C GLN A 82 -1.60 15.01 3.24
N GLY A 83 -1.84 13.86 3.91
CA GLY A 83 -3.01 13.02 3.63
C GLY A 83 -2.87 12.11 2.42
N ILE A 84 -1.68 11.97 1.84
CA ILE A 84 -1.48 11.16 0.64
C ILE A 84 -1.69 9.68 0.93
N GLY A 85 -1.15 9.16 2.04
CA GLY A 85 -1.36 7.77 2.44
C GLY A 85 -2.84 7.47 2.64
N SER A 86 -3.58 8.37 3.30
CA SER A 86 -5.04 8.23 3.50
C SER A 86 -5.76 8.21 2.16
N ASN A 87 -5.36 9.05 1.21
CA ASN A 87 -5.96 9.09 -0.12
C ASN A 87 -5.78 7.78 -0.86
N ILE A 88 -4.59 7.18 -0.77
CA ILE A 88 -4.31 5.88 -1.41
C ILE A 88 -5.21 4.81 -0.80
N ILE A 89 -5.27 4.70 0.52
CA ILE A 89 -6.04 3.67 1.19
C ILE A 89 -7.54 3.85 0.94
N ASN A 90 -8.06 5.07 1.03
CA ASN A 90 -9.48 5.35 0.75
C ASN A 90 -9.83 5.07 -0.72
N PHE A 91 -8.94 5.37 -1.64
CA PHE A 91 -9.13 5.02 -3.05
C PHE A 91 -9.29 3.50 -3.21
N ILE A 92 -8.44 2.71 -2.56
CA ILE A 92 -8.49 1.25 -2.63
C ILE A 92 -9.80 0.73 -2.03
N ILE A 93 -10.18 1.21 -0.84
CA ILE A 93 -11.43 0.81 -0.17
C ILE A 93 -12.63 1.11 -1.08
N ASN A 94 -12.70 2.31 -1.65
CA ASN A 94 -13.80 2.69 -2.53
C ASN A 94 -13.83 1.86 -3.79
N TYR A 95 -12.68 1.55 -4.37
CA TYR A 95 -12.57 0.68 -5.53
C TYR A 95 -13.16 -0.70 -5.24
N VAL A 96 -12.78 -1.28 -4.11
CA VAL A 96 -13.28 -2.61 -3.71
C VAL A 96 -14.79 -2.58 -3.47
N LYS A 97 -15.28 -1.54 -2.78
CA LYS A 97 -16.72 -1.37 -2.50
C LYS A 97 -17.54 -1.23 -3.79
N GLU A 98 -17.14 -0.30 -4.65
CA GLU A 98 -17.91 0.04 -5.84
C GLU A 98 -17.97 -1.11 -6.84
N ASN A 99 -16.94 -1.94 -6.88
CA ASN A 99 -16.88 -3.06 -7.82
C ASN A 99 -17.31 -4.38 -7.21
N GLY A 100 -17.62 -4.42 -5.90
CA GLY A 100 -18.08 -5.63 -5.23
C GLY A 100 -17.10 -6.80 -5.34
N ILE A 101 -15.79 -6.49 -5.37
CA ILE A 101 -14.77 -7.47 -5.74
C ILE A 101 -14.50 -8.46 -4.62
N ARG A 102 -14.46 -7.99 -3.36
CA ARG A 102 -14.08 -8.80 -2.21
C ARG A 102 -14.82 -8.33 -0.96
N GLN A 103 -14.77 -9.16 0.09
CA GLN A 103 -15.47 -8.90 1.35
C GLN A 103 -14.68 -8.04 2.31
N SER A 104 -13.37 -8.00 2.18
CA SER A 104 -12.52 -7.19 3.06
C SER A 104 -11.23 -6.77 2.37
N VAL A 105 -10.63 -5.73 2.94
CA VAL A 105 -9.30 -5.25 2.59
C VAL A 105 -8.40 -5.51 3.78
N ARG A 106 -7.29 -6.20 3.58
CA ARG A 106 -6.34 -6.54 4.65
C ARG A 106 -4.96 -6.00 4.36
N LEU A 107 -4.18 -5.83 5.40
CA LEU A 107 -2.77 -5.42 5.30
C LEU A 107 -2.01 -5.83 6.55
N GLY A 108 -0.68 -5.88 6.42
CA GLY A 108 0.20 -5.99 7.56
C GLY A 108 0.80 -4.62 7.85
N SER A 109 0.43 -4.03 8.96
CA SER A 109 0.90 -2.69 9.32
C SER A 109 2.14 -2.77 10.20
N GLN A 110 3.15 -1.96 9.90
CA GLN A 110 4.22 -1.70 10.86
C GLN A 110 3.58 -1.15 12.13
N THR A 111 4.08 -1.56 13.31
CA THR A 111 3.40 -1.25 14.56
C THR A 111 3.29 0.25 14.84
N HIS A 112 4.25 1.05 14.37
CA HIS A 112 4.18 2.50 14.54
C HIS A 112 3.09 3.17 13.68
N ALA A 113 2.50 2.46 12.71
CA ALA A 113 1.46 2.98 11.82
C ALA A 113 0.06 2.46 12.16
N LEU A 114 -0.11 1.68 13.23
CA LEU A 114 -1.41 1.09 13.57
C LEU A 114 -2.49 2.16 13.75
N GLU A 115 -2.20 3.25 14.45
CA GLU A 115 -3.18 4.31 14.69
C GLU A 115 -3.64 4.97 13.39
N PHE A 116 -2.74 5.11 12.41
CA PHE A 116 -3.07 5.64 11.10
C PHE A 116 -4.17 4.81 10.43
N TYR A 117 -4.00 3.48 10.41
CA TYR A 117 -4.98 2.59 9.79
C TYR A 117 -6.26 2.47 10.61
N LYS A 118 -6.17 2.52 11.94
CA LYS A 118 -7.36 2.51 12.80
C LYS A 118 -8.28 3.70 12.49
N ARG A 119 -7.71 4.88 12.27
CA ARG A 119 -8.50 6.06 11.91
C ARG A 119 -9.22 5.90 10.58
N LEU A 120 -8.70 5.05 9.70
CA LEU A 120 -9.33 4.76 8.41
C LEU A 120 -10.38 3.65 8.50
N GLY A 121 -10.55 3.03 9.68
CA GLY A 121 -11.56 2.01 9.91
C GLY A 121 -11.04 0.58 9.97
N PHE A 122 -9.73 0.38 9.94
CA PHE A 122 -9.14 -0.94 10.06
C PHE A 122 -9.13 -1.41 11.51
N ILE A 123 -9.24 -2.72 11.70
CA ILE A 123 -9.21 -3.39 13.02
C ILE A 123 -8.05 -4.39 13.04
N GLU A 124 -7.27 -4.37 14.12
CA GLU A 124 -6.17 -5.31 14.32
C GLU A 124 -6.67 -6.72 14.54
N PHE A 125 -5.91 -7.70 14.08
CA PHE A 125 -6.14 -9.10 14.41
C PHE A 125 -4.82 -9.87 14.37
N GLY A 126 -4.81 -11.00 15.07
CA GLY A 126 -3.62 -11.87 15.13
C GLY A 126 -2.53 -11.32 16.04
N ASP A 127 -1.40 -11.99 16.06
CA ASP A 127 -0.25 -11.63 16.89
C ASP A 127 0.72 -10.75 16.12
N GLU A 128 1.55 -10.01 16.85
CA GLU A 128 2.66 -9.27 16.23
C GLU A 128 3.66 -10.24 15.61
N TYR A 129 4.29 -9.83 14.51
CA TYR A 129 5.29 -10.64 13.81
C TYR A 129 6.35 -9.74 13.18
N LEU A 130 7.50 -10.34 12.85
CA LEU A 130 8.57 -9.64 12.16
C LEU A 130 8.43 -9.85 10.66
N ASP A 131 8.51 -8.76 9.91
CA ASP A 131 8.58 -8.77 8.45
C ASP A 131 9.70 -7.83 8.05
N ALA A 132 10.71 -8.35 7.35
CA ALA A 132 11.93 -7.62 7.02
C ALA A 132 12.59 -7.01 8.26
N GLY A 133 12.53 -7.71 9.40
CA GLY A 133 13.11 -7.24 10.66
C GLY A 133 12.33 -6.15 11.37
N ILE A 134 11.15 -5.78 10.88
CA ILE A 134 10.31 -4.72 11.46
C ILE A 134 9.04 -5.37 12.02
N LEU A 135 8.64 -4.95 13.25
CA LEU A 135 7.41 -5.47 13.87
C LEU A 135 6.17 -5.01 13.11
N HIS A 136 5.32 -5.97 12.81
CA HIS A 136 4.05 -5.78 12.09
C HIS A 136 2.89 -6.39 12.84
N LYS A 137 1.69 -5.96 12.49
CA LYS A 137 0.44 -6.59 12.94
C LYS A 137 -0.57 -6.53 11.81
N ASP A 138 -1.34 -7.62 11.64
CA ASP A 138 -2.35 -7.67 10.59
C ASP A 138 -3.56 -6.82 10.96
N MET A 139 -4.16 -6.22 9.94
CA MET A 139 -5.35 -5.39 10.07
C MET A 139 -6.32 -5.66 8.93
N ALA A 140 -7.61 -5.49 9.19
CA ALA A 140 -8.67 -5.71 8.21
C ALA A 140 -9.71 -4.59 8.24
N TYR A 141 -10.22 -4.25 7.07
CA TYR A 141 -11.37 -3.38 6.87
C TYR A 141 -12.47 -4.20 6.21
N GLN A 142 -13.63 -4.31 6.87
CA GLN A 142 -14.77 -5.08 6.34
C GLN A 142 -15.58 -4.23 5.38
N ILE A 143 -15.81 -4.76 4.18
CA ILE A 143 -16.67 -4.13 3.18
C ILE A 143 -18.12 -4.48 3.50
N LYS A 144 -18.98 -3.48 3.51
CA LYS A 144 -20.41 -3.66 3.79
C LYS A 144 -21.24 -3.44 2.55
#